data_d0b98d70252c8a7b9f2b49863065a82c
#
_entry.id   d0b98d70252c8a7b9f2b49863065a82c
#
_cell.length_a   1.000
_cell.length_b   1.000
_cell.length_c   1.000
_cell.angle_alpha   90.00
_cell.angle_beta   90.00
_cell.angle_gamma   90.00
#
_symmetry.space_group_name_H-M   'P 1'
#
loop_
_entity.id
_entity.type
_entity.pdbx_description
1 polymer ?
#
loop_
_entity_poly.entity_id
_entity_poly.type
_entity_poly.pdbx_seq_one_letter_code
_entity_poly.pdbx_strand_id
1 'polypeptide(L)'
;MKAKPALVLAAIISLLLVRSIEAQDLGPQIKKFKDGIYVYVGKELNSNCGIVLTQEGVILIDSGHNPTDSRAILAAVKKLTSLPIRFLIDTEPHPDHTTGHFVFSPPAVVIAHEGATESMKNRERESPDRIQKLAAVSPEMRAALEGYRFVAPQIEYRQKTTLNMGERTFELMYLKGVHSEADTAIWLPKERVLFSASAAVVNQYNILRPIVTIPDILAALKMMKGLNPEFVMPGHGTPGTVKIFEDTERYYGLLIDRVGKMEREGKSLDEIKKELRMPEYDSWASKDRIPSNIEAAYKVVKSK
;
A
#
# COMPACT_ATOMS: atom_id res chain seq x y z
N MET A 1 66.84 56.01 10.08
CA MET A 1 65.41 56.02 9.73
C MET A 1 65.07 54.58 9.34
N LYS A 2 64.29 53.86 10.21
CA LYS A 2 63.89 52.44 9.96
C LYS A 2 62.44 52.44 9.43
N ALA A 3 62.26 51.94 8.22
CA ALA A 3 60.97 51.76 7.61
C ALA A 3 60.26 50.55 8.25
N LYS A 4 59.00 50.71 8.66
CA LYS A 4 58.14 49.64 9.13
C LYS A 4 57.42 48.99 7.93
N PRO A 5 57.28 47.66 7.88
CA PRO A 5 56.47 47.02 6.83
C PRO A 5 55.00 47.10 7.19
N ALA A 6 54.17 47.51 6.25
CA ALA A 6 52.71 47.47 6.34
C ALA A 6 52.19 46.05 6.15
N LEU A 7 51.43 45.57 7.14
CA LEU A 7 50.75 44.27 7.05
C LEU A 7 49.46 44.48 6.24
N VAL A 8 49.38 43.87 5.05
CA VAL A 8 48.15 43.81 4.26
C VAL A 8 47.35 42.59 4.71
N LEU A 9 46.27 42.85 5.41
CA LEU A 9 45.31 41.81 5.84
C LEU A 9 44.34 41.51 4.68
N ALA A 10 44.57 40.41 3.95
CA ALA A 10 43.66 39.92 2.92
C ALA A 10 42.49 39.21 3.59
N ALA A 11 41.31 39.85 3.65
CA ALA A 11 40.09 39.21 4.06
C ALA A 11 39.56 38.31 2.95
N ILE A 12 39.67 36.98 3.12
CA ILE A 12 39.05 35.99 2.27
C ILE A 12 37.57 35.92 2.67
N ILE A 13 36.70 36.58 1.92
CA ILE A 13 35.24 36.42 2.00
C ILE A 13 34.89 35.11 1.32
N SER A 14 34.74 34.04 2.11
CA SER A 14 34.12 32.78 1.63
C SER A 14 32.64 33.02 1.39
N LEU A 15 32.27 33.25 0.14
CA LEU A 15 30.87 33.24 -0.29
C LEU A 15 30.36 31.80 -0.15
N LEU A 16 29.73 31.50 0.96
CA LEU A 16 28.87 30.31 1.09
C LEU A 16 27.69 30.49 0.12
N LEU A 17 27.79 29.94 -1.07
CA LEU A 17 26.66 29.71 -1.96
C LEU A 17 25.71 28.74 -1.25
N VAL A 18 24.77 29.29 -0.50
CA VAL A 18 23.56 28.55 -0.10
C VAL A 18 22.80 28.29 -1.38
N ARG A 19 23.09 27.15 -2.02
CA ARG A 19 22.17 26.61 -3.03
C ARG A 19 20.88 26.32 -2.26
N SER A 20 19.85 27.15 -2.49
CA SER A 20 18.49 26.76 -2.20
C SER A 20 18.27 25.43 -2.91
N ILE A 21 18.16 24.35 -2.13
CA ILE A 21 17.70 23.07 -2.65
C ILE A 21 16.23 23.34 -3.02
N GLU A 22 15.98 23.69 -4.28
CA GLU A 22 14.63 23.67 -4.80
C GLU A 22 14.06 22.28 -4.49
N ALA A 23 12.92 22.24 -3.84
CA ALA A 23 12.26 20.99 -3.51
C ALA A 23 12.03 20.26 -4.84
N GLN A 24 12.70 19.13 -5.01
CA GLN A 24 12.69 18.35 -6.24
C GLN A 24 11.24 17.96 -6.56
N ASP A 25 10.71 18.38 -7.71
CA ASP A 25 9.37 17.99 -8.14
C ASP A 25 9.34 16.49 -8.46
N LEU A 26 8.75 15.75 -7.53
CA LEU A 26 8.58 14.29 -7.61
C LEU A 26 7.25 13.89 -8.27
N GLY A 27 6.42 14.87 -8.62
CA GLY A 27 5.07 14.68 -9.10
C GLY A 27 4.02 14.73 -7.98
N PRO A 28 2.75 15.02 -8.34
CA PRO A 28 1.70 15.31 -7.37
C PRO A 28 1.29 14.11 -6.49
N GLN A 29 1.55 12.88 -6.93
CA GLN A 29 1.22 11.65 -6.20
C GLN A 29 2.25 11.30 -5.13
N ILE A 30 3.49 11.80 -5.22
CA ILE A 30 4.54 11.48 -4.23
C ILE A 30 4.39 12.38 -3.01
N LYS A 31 4.24 11.76 -1.85
CA LYS A 31 4.19 12.44 -0.54
C LYS A 31 5.34 11.94 0.34
N LYS A 32 6.07 12.87 0.96
CA LYS A 32 7.08 12.53 1.97
C LYS A 32 6.37 12.34 3.31
N PHE A 33 6.59 11.20 3.97
CA PHE A 33 6.05 10.91 5.30
C PHE A 33 7.06 11.16 6.39
N LYS A 34 8.23 10.58 6.21
CA LYS A 34 9.38 10.77 7.10
C LYS A 34 10.64 10.90 6.27
N ASP A 35 11.75 11.13 6.93
CA ASP A 35 13.02 11.18 6.23
C ASP A 35 13.35 9.84 5.59
N GLY A 36 13.59 9.88 4.27
CA GLY A 36 13.81 8.69 3.45
C GLY A 36 12.56 7.82 3.22
N ILE A 37 11.36 8.20 3.67
CA ILE A 37 10.12 7.44 3.45
C ILE A 37 9.11 8.28 2.69
N TYR A 38 8.74 7.79 1.52
CA TYR A 38 7.78 8.41 0.62
C TYR A 38 6.67 7.41 0.27
N VAL A 39 5.54 7.94 -0.15
CA VAL A 39 4.41 7.16 -0.68
C VAL A 39 3.98 7.76 -2.01
N TYR A 40 3.84 6.92 -3.00
CA TYR A 40 3.04 7.21 -4.18
C TYR A 40 1.59 6.95 -3.81
N VAL A 41 0.79 8.01 -3.70
CA VAL A 41 -0.63 7.91 -3.42
C VAL A 41 -1.37 7.74 -4.74
N GLY A 42 -2.03 6.61 -4.90
CA GLY A 42 -2.81 6.31 -6.10
C GLY A 42 -3.90 7.35 -6.35
N LYS A 43 -4.17 7.64 -7.61
CA LYS A 43 -5.27 8.54 -7.98
C LYS A 43 -6.61 7.92 -7.57
N GLU A 44 -7.50 8.74 -7.03
CA GLU A 44 -8.83 8.30 -6.60
C GLU A 44 -8.74 7.11 -5.63
N LEU A 45 -9.16 5.93 -6.08
CA LEU A 45 -9.17 4.68 -5.31
C LEU A 45 -8.10 3.69 -5.75
N ASN A 46 -7.15 4.13 -6.58
CA ASN A 46 -6.03 3.30 -7.02
C ASN A 46 -5.14 2.89 -5.83
N SER A 47 -4.38 1.81 -6.01
CA SER A 47 -3.47 1.32 -4.99
C SER A 47 -2.28 2.25 -4.78
N ASN A 48 -1.79 2.26 -3.56
CA ASN A 48 -0.63 3.02 -3.13
C ASN A 48 0.67 2.22 -3.34
N CYS A 49 1.83 2.91 -3.30
CA CYS A 49 3.14 2.27 -3.27
C CYS A 49 4.05 3.01 -2.29
N GLY A 50 4.76 2.25 -1.44
CA GLY A 50 5.79 2.78 -0.56
C GLY A 50 7.14 2.87 -1.23
N ILE A 51 7.89 3.93 -0.97
CA ILE A 51 9.28 4.13 -1.42
C ILE A 51 10.12 4.39 -0.17
N VAL A 52 10.98 3.46 0.20
CA VAL A 52 11.82 3.56 1.39
C VAL A 52 13.27 3.58 0.98
N LEU A 53 13.93 4.72 1.19
CA LEU A 53 15.36 4.89 0.96
C LEU A 53 16.12 4.34 2.16
N THR A 54 17.21 3.62 1.89
CA THR A 54 18.19 3.19 2.88
C THR A 54 19.59 3.53 2.43
N GLN A 55 20.60 3.34 3.28
CA GLN A 55 22.00 3.54 2.91
C GLN A 55 22.51 2.53 1.87
N GLU A 56 21.81 1.40 1.66
CA GLU A 56 22.23 0.32 0.76
C GLU A 56 21.39 0.23 -0.51
N GLY A 57 20.36 1.06 -0.66
CA GLY A 57 19.45 1.05 -1.80
C GLY A 57 18.02 1.42 -1.44
N VAL A 58 17.10 1.11 -2.33
CA VAL A 58 15.68 1.40 -2.18
C VAL A 58 14.89 0.10 -2.00
N ILE A 59 13.93 0.14 -1.08
CA ILE A 59 12.88 -0.86 -0.97
C ILE A 59 11.58 -0.23 -1.44
N LEU A 60 10.90 -0.89 -2.39
CA LEU A 60 9.53 -0.57 -2.76
C LEU A 60 8.56 -1.47 -2.01
N ILE A 61 7.39 -0.95 -1.69
CA ILE A 61 6.27 -1.68 -1.12
C ILE A 61 5.11 -1.53 -2.08
N ASP A 62 4.75 -2.63 -2.74
CA ASP A 62 3.91 -2.71 -3.93
C ASP A 62 4.50 -2.01 -5.17
N SER A 63 3.91 -2.24 -6.32
CA SER A 63 4.44 -1.75 -7.60
C SER A 63 3.64 -0.60 -8.22
N GLY A 64 2.62 -0.09 -7.52
CA GLY A 64 1.65 0.86 -8.03
C GLY A 64 0.49 0.18 -8.76
N HIS A 65 -0.60 0.90 -8.96
CA HIS A 65 -1.88 0.36 -9.45
C HIS A 65 -1.79 -0.28 -10.85
N ASN A 66 -0.91 0.25 -11.68
CA ASN A 66 -0.73 -0.19 -13.05
C ASN A 66 0.67 0.19 -13.56
N PRO A 67 1.10 -0.29 -14.74
CA PRO A 67 2.42 0.01 -15.29
C PRO A 67 2.72 1.50 -15.51
N THR A 68 1.73 2.35 -15.76
CA THR A 68 1.93 3.80 -15.88
C THR A 68 2.38 4.39 -14.53
N ASP A 69 1.72 3.99 -13.43
CA ASP A 69 2.11 4.38 -12.08
C ASP A 69 3.50 3.83 -11.72
N SER A 70 3.79 2.56 -12.10
CA SER A 70 5.10 1.95 -11.87
C SER A 70 6.23 2.73 -12.55
N ARG A 71 6.02 3.19 -13.79
CA ARG A 71 6.98 4.03 -14.51
C ARG A 71 7.17 5.40 -13.83
N ALA A 72 6.08 6.01 -13.33
CA ALA A 72 6.15 7.26 -12.57
C ALA A 72 6.89 7.08 -11.24
N ILE A 73 6.65 5.99 -10.51
CA ILE A 73 7.37 5.61 -9.29
C ILE A 73 8.87 5.44 -9.58
N LEU A 74 9.23 4.71 -10.65
CA LEU A 74 10.64 4.55 -11.05
C LEU A 74 11.31 5.89 -11.36
N ALA A 75 10.61 6.79 -12.05
CA ALA A 75 11.11 8.13 -12.34
C ALA A 75 11.32 8.96 -11.05
N ALA A 76 10.41 8.87 -10.10
CA ALA A 76 10.56 9.53 -8.79
C ALA A 76 11.74 8.96 -7.99
N VAL A 77 11.92 7.63 -7.95
CA VAL A 77 13.06 7.00 -7.28
C VAL A 77 14.38 7.49 -7.86
N LYS A 78 14.50 7.56 -9.20
CA LYS A 78 15.72 8.07 -9.87
C LYS A 78 16.03 9.53 -9.54
N LYS A 79 15.01 10.32 -9.21
CA LYS A 79 15.20 11.68 -8.72
C LYS A 79 15.65 11.71 -7.26
N LEU A 80 15.14 10.81 -6.42
CA LEU A 80 15.43 10.76 -4.99
C LEU A 80 16.83 10.24 -4.66
N THR A 81 17.34 9.29 -5.45
CA THR A 81 18.65 8.65 -5.20
C THR A 81 19.23 8.01 -6.46
N SER A 82 20.57 7.87 -6.48
CA SER A 82 21.29 7.05 -7.48
C SER A 82 21.41 5.57 -7.06
N LEU A 83 21.02 5.22 -5.83
CA LEU A 83 21.09 3.84 -5.35
C LEU A 83 20.04 2.97 -6.05
N PRO A 84 20.34 1.67 -6.28
CA PRO A 84 19.41 0.78 -6.96
C PRO A 84 18.19 0.41 -6.08
N ILE A 85 17.08 0.07 -6.73
CA ILE A 85 15.98 -0.63 -6.08
C ILE A 85 16.45 -2.08 -5.86
N ARG A 86 16.56 -2.49 -4.59
CA ARG A 86 17.06 -3.80 -4.18
C ARG A 86 15.95 -4.80 -3.98
N PHE A 87 14.87 -4.36 -3.35
CA PHE A 87 13.73 -5.21 -3.04
C PHE A 87 12.42 -4.51 -3.42
N LEU A 88 11.45 -5.34 -3.78
CA LEU A 88 10.05 -4.99 -3.90
C LEU A 88 9.28 -5.97 -3.02
N ILE A 89 8.50 -5.47 -2.07
CA ILE A 89 7.75 -6.28 -1.11
C ILE A 89 6.27 -6.12 -1.41
N ASP A 90 5.60 -7.24 -1.70
CA ASP A 90 4.16 -7.22 -1.97
C ASP A 90 3.37 -7.22 -0.67
N THR A 91 2.37 -6.33 -0.58
CA THR A 91 1.39 -6.37 0.51
C THR A 91 0.28 -7.38 0.23
N GLU A 92 -0.01 -7.64 -1.04
CA GLU A 92 -1.05 -8.57 -1.51
C GLU A 92 -0.80 -8.99 -2.97
N PRO A 93 -1.42 -10.11 -3.46
CA PRO A 93 -1.12 -10.66 -4.79
C PRO A 93 -1.96 -10.05 -5.93
N HIS A 94 -2.81 -9.06 -5.68
CA HIS A 94 -3.70 -8.54 -6.70
C HIS A 94 -2.96 -7.76 -7.79
N PRO A 95 -3.47 -7.74 -9.05
CA PRO A 95 -2.79 -7.13 -10.19
C PRO A 95 -2.49 -5.66 -10.02
N ASP A 96 -3.34 -4.94 -9.31
CA ASP A 96 -3.18 -3.52 -9.02
C ASP A 96 -2.11 -3.22 -7.94
N HIS A 97 -1.45 -4.26 -7.40
CA HIS A 97 -0.26 -4.17 -6.57
C HIS A 97 0.97 -4.78 -7.25
N THR A 98 0.77 -5.75 -8.16
CA THR A 98 1.84 -6.62 -8.65
C THR A 98 2.13 -6.54 -10.16
N THR A 99 1.22 -5.99 -10.98
CA THR A 99 1.42 -5.93 -12.46
C THR A 99 2.68 -5.16 -12.85
N GLY A 100 3.14 -4.23 -12.02
CA GLY A 100 4.33 -3.42 -12.26
C GLY A 100 5.67 -4.08 -11.93
N HIS A 101 5.71 -5.30 -11.41
CA HIS A 101 6.95 -5.99 -11.04
C HIS A 101 8.02 -5.95 -12.14
N PHE A 102 7.63 -6.16 -13.39
CA PHE A 102 8.55 -6.18 -14.54
C PHE A 102 9.26 -4.85 -14.78
N VAL A 103 8.76 -3.74 -14.24
CA VAL A 103 9.37 -2.41 -14.34
C VAL A 103 10.60 -2.32 -13.42
N PHE A 104 10.57 -3.05 -12.30
CA PHE A 104 11.57 -2.97 -11.24
C PHE A 104 12.49 -4.19 -11.18
N SER A 105 11.99 -5.36 -11.54
CA SER A 105 12.71 -6.64 -11.46
C SER A 105 13.05 -7.20 -12.84
N PRO A 106 14.33 -7.56 -13.14
CA PRO A 106 15.50 -7.22 -12.37
C PRO A 106 15.82 -5.71 -12.45
N PRO A 107 16.63 -5.12 -11.54
CA PRO A 107 17.46 -5.79 -10.55
C PRO A 107 16.77 -6.08 -9.20
N ALA A 108 15.56 -5.52 -8.93
CA ALA A 108 14.89 -5.74 -7.66
C ALA A 108 14.47 -7.20 -7.47
N VAL A 109 14.65 -7.73 -6.26
CA VAL A 109 14.16 -9.04 -5.84
C VAL A 109 12.77 -8.85 -5.22
N VAL A 110 11.78 -9.59 -5.69
CA VAL A 110 10.40 -9.53 -5.17
C VAL A 110 10.25 -10.48 -3.98
N ILE A 111 9.71 -9.95 -2.88
CA ILE A 111 9.43 -10.69 -1.64
C ILE A 111 7.92 -10.67 -1.40
N ALA A 112 7.33 -11.83 -1.13
CA ALA A 112 5.90 -11.92 -0.79
C ALA A 112 5.61 -13.09 0.16
N HIS A 113 4.38 -13.15 0.69
CA HIS A 113 3.87 -14.33 1.37
C HIS A 113 3.76 -15.51 0.38
N GLU A 114 4.00 -16.75 0.83
CA GLU A 114 4.02 -17.95 -0.04
C GLU A 114 2.74 -18.16 -0.86
N GLY A 115 1.57 -17.72 -0.35
CA GLY A 115 0.30 -17.77 -1.08
C GLY A 115 0.22 -16.84 -2.28
N ALA A 116 1.10 -15.83 -2.38
CA ALA A 116 1.05 -14.83 -3.45
C ALA A 116 1.40 -15.42 -4.81
N THR A 117 2.43 -16.25 -4.88
CA THR A 117 2.93 -16.83 -6.14
C THR A 117 1.85 -17.66 -6.84
N GLU A 118 1.17 -18.53 -6.11
CA GLU A 118 0.13 -19.39 -6.70
C GLU A 118 -1.09 -18.55 -7.12
N SER A 119 -1.51 -17.59 -6.31
CA SER A 119 -2.58 -16.65 -6.64
C SER A 119 -2.28 -15.88 -7.92
N MET A 120 -1.09 -15.33 -8.06
CA MET A 120 -0.66 -14.61 -9.25
C MET A 120 -0.62 -15.51 -10.49
N LYS A 121 -0.06 -16.72 -10.39
CA LYS A 121 -0.02 -17.70 -11.49
C LYS A 121 -1.41 -18.15 -11.92
N ASN A 122 -2.31 -18.39 -10.96
CA ASN A 122 -3.69 -18.76 -11.26
C ASN A 122 -4.37 -17.66 -12.08
N ARG A 123 -4.20 -16.40 -11.68
CA ARG A 123 -4.77 -15.25 -12.36
C ARG A 123 -4.25 -15.07 -13.79
N GLU A 124 -2.95 -15.30 -14.02
CA GLU A 124 -2.42 -15.30 -15.39
C GLU A 124 -3.04 -16.43 -16.24
N ARG A 125 -3.29 -17.61 -15.66
CA ARG A 125 -3.95 -18.73 -16.35
C ARG A 125 -5.44 -18.46 -16.65
N GLU A 126 -6.16 -17.86 -15.69
CA GLU A 126 -7.60 -17.59 -15.80
C GLU A 126 -7.92 -16.40 -16.69
N SER A 127 -6.98 -15.47 -16.86
CA SER A 127 -7.17 -14.26 -17.66
C SER A 127 -5.99 -14.00 -18.60
N PRO A 128 -5.76 -14.88 -19.59
CA PRO A 128 -4.58 -14.79 -20.47
C PRO A 128 -4.58 -13.54 -21.37
N ASP A 129 -5.74 -12.93 -21.60
CA ASP A 129 -5.90 -11.69 -22.38
C ASP A 129 -5.86 -10.41 -21.53
N ARG A 130 -5.64 -10.54 -20.21
CA ARG A 130 -5.65 -9.40 -19.27
C ARG A 130 -4.70 -8.27 -19.69
N ILE A 131 -3.49 -8.62 -20.09
CA ILE A 131 -2.48 -7.63 -20.51
C ILE A 131 -2.87 -6.96 -21.83
N GLN A 132 -3.46 -7.70 -22.77
CA GLN A 132 -3.97 -7.11 -24.01
C GLN A 132 -5.12 -6.13 -23.75
N LYS A 133 -6.04 -6.49 -22.87
CA LYS A 133 -7.14 -5.61 -22.42
C LYS A 133 -6.59 -4.35 -21.74
N LEU A 134 -5.60 -4.50 -20.87
CA LEU A 134 -4.96 -3.38 -20.21
C LEU A 134 -4.25 -2.45 -21.22
N ALA A 135 -3.53 -3.01 -22.19
CA ALA A 135 -2.87 -2.23 -23.26
C ALA A 135 -3.85 -1.49 -24.18
N ALA A 136 -5.09 -1.95 -24.25
CA ALA A 136 -6.15 -1.32 -25.06
C ALA A 136 -6.79 -0.10 -24.36
N VAL A 137 -6.54 0.12 -23.07
CA VAL A 137 -7.14 1.22 -22.29
C VAL A 137 -6.68 2.59 -22.82
N SER A 138 -5.38 2.75 -23.10
CA SER A 138 -4.85 4.00 -23.66
C SER A 138 -3.49 3.78 -24.34
N PRO A 139 -3.05 4.71 -25.22
CA PRO A 139 -1.70 4.69 -25.79
C PRO A 139 -0.60 4.73 -24.71
N GLU A 140 -0.80 5.49 -23.64
CA GLU A 140 0.14 5.62 -22.53
C GLU A 140 0.27 4.30 -21.78
N MET A 141 -0.84 3.59 -21.53
CA MET A 141 -0.84 2.28 -20.89
C MET A 141 -0.12 1.25 -21.76
N ARG A 142 -0.36 1.27 -23.07
CA ARG A 142 0.35 0.40 -24.03
C ARG A 142 1.86 0.64 -23.99
N ALA A 143 2.30 1.89 -24.02
CA ALA A 143 3.71 2.25 -23.90
C ALA A 143 4.30 1.84 -22.54
N ALA A 144 3.55 2.01 -21.45
CA ALA A 144 4.00 1.61 -20.12
C ALA A 144 4.16 0.08 -19.98
N LEU A 145 3.42 -0.71 -20.76
CA LEU A 145 3.50 -2.17 -20.82
C LEU A 145 4.63 -2.68 -21.72
N GLU A 146 5.40 -1.82 -22.38
CA GLU A 146 6.54 -2.26 -23.18
C GLU A 146 7.51 -3.11 -22.33
N GLY A 147 7.87 -4.28 -22.84
CA GLY A 147 8.72 -5.24 -22.13
C GLY A 147 8.01 -6.01 -21.02
N TYR A 148 6.66 -5.99 -20.98
CA TYR A 148 5.91 -6.77 -19.98
C TYR A 148 6.32 -8.24 -20.00
N ARG A 149 6.53 -8.77 -18.82
CA ARG A 149 6.64 -10.20 -18.53
C ARG A 149 6.09 -10.47 -17.12
N PHE A 150 5.54 -11.64 -16.93
CA PHE A 150 5.16 -12.07 -15.59
C PHE A 150 6.43 -12.25 -14.72
N VAL A 151 6.41 -11.65 -13.53
CA VAL A 151 7.48 -11.76 -12.53
C VAL A 151 6.84 -12.26 -11.23
N ALA A 152 7.13 -13.49 -10.88
CA ALA A 152 6.74 -14.07 -9.60
C ALA A 152 7.69 -13.60 -8.48
N PRO A 153 7.27 -13.63 -7.21
CA PRO A 153 8.16 -13.50 -6.07
C PRO A 153 9.33 -14.48 -6.13
N GLN A 154 10.53 -14.02 -5.76
CA GLN A 154 11.74 -14.84 -5.68
C GLN A 154 12.07 -15.26 -4.25
N ILE A 155 11.57 -14.51 -3.26
CA ILE A 155 11.68 -14.83 -1.83
C ILE A 155 10.28 -14.92 -1.27
N GLU A 156 9.99 -16.05 -0.64
CA GLU A 156 8.69 -16.32 -0.01
C GLU A 156 8.85 -16.54 1.50
N TYR A 157 7.85 -16.11 2.27
CA TYR A 157 7.80 -16.37 3.70
C TYR A 157 6.38 -16.82 4.12
N ARG A 158 6.23 -17.40 5.33
CA ARG A 158 4.94 -18.00 5.79
C ARG A 158 4.19 -17.17 6.80
N GLN A 159 4.81 -16.80 7.91
CA GLN A 159 4.10 -16.13 9.01
C GLN A 159 4.68 -14.75 9.30
N LYS A 160 5.97 -14.70 9.58
CA LYS A 160 6.72 -13.47 9.85
C LYS A 160 8.14 -13.62 9.35
N THR A 161 8.68 -12.56 8.80
CA THR A 161 10.10 -12.46 8.49
C THR A 161 10.58 -11.03 8.74
N THR A 162 11.89 -10.88 8.88
CA THR A 162 12.52 -9.57 9.09
C THR A 162 13.58 -9.37 8.02
N LEU A 163 13.49 -8.24 7.33
CA LEU A 163 14.51 -7.77 6.40
C LEU A 163 15.21 -6.57 7.03
N ASN A 164 16.52 -6.67 7.22
CA ASN A 164 17.37 -5.55 7.62
C ASN A 164 18.12 -5.06 6.38
N MET A 165 18.09 -3.76 6.12
CA MET A 165 18.79 -3.14 5.00
C MET A 165 19.25 -1.74 5.38
N GLY A 166 20.56 -1.54 5.41
CA GLY A 166 21.17 -0.33 5.97
C GLY A 166 20.75 -0.10 7.42
N GLU A 167 20.28 1.09 7.70
CA GLU A 167 19.84 1.51 9.04
C GLU A 167 18.39 1.14 9.38
N ARG A 168 17.69 0.42 8.50
CA ARG A 168 16.24 0.17 8.62
C ARG A 168 15.92 -1.31 8.78
N THR A 169 14.89 -1.56 9.56
CA THR A 169 14.30 -2.89 9.78
C THR A 169 12.89 -2.91 9.24
N PHE A 170 12.56 -3.94 8.47
CA PHE A 170 11.23 -4.21 7.93
C PHE A 170 10.74 -5.53 8.51
N GLU A 171 9.69 -5.48 9.31
CA GLU A 171 9.00 -6.67 9.82
C GLU A 171 7.81 -6.96 8.92
N LEU A 172 7.86 -8.07 8.20
CA LEU A 172 6.79 -8.54 7.32
C LEU A 172 5.93 -9.54 8.10
N MET A 173 4.64 -9.29 8.19
CA MET A 173 3.72 -10.09 9.00
C MET A 173 2.52 -10.50 8.14
N TYR A 174 2.27 -11.81 8.05
CA TYR A 174 1.08 -12.34 7.40
C TYR A 174 -0.19 -11.97 8.18
N LEU A 175 -1.19 -11.43 7.49
CA LEU A 175 -2.46 -10.95 8.07
C LEU A 175 -3.59 -11.99 8.00
N LYS A 176 -3.29 -13.23 7.67
CA LYS A 176 -4.25 -14.34 7.72
C LYS A 176 -5.47 -14.19 6.81
N GLY A 177 -5.30 -13.59 5.62
CA GLY A 177 -6.37 -13.49 4.63
C GLY A 177 -7.47 -12.49 5.00
N VAL A 178 -7.09 -11.25 5.23
CA VAL A 178 -8.05 -10.16 5.53
C VAL A 178 -8.63 -9.50 4.27
N HIS A 179 -7.99 -9.72 3.12
CA HIS A 179 -8.42 -9.21 1.81
C HIS A 179 -8.12 -10.21 0.69
N SER A 180 -7.01 -10.94 0.80
CA SER A 180 -6.56 -12.01 -0.10
C SER A 180 -6.00 -13.18 0.73
N GLU A 181 -5.53 -14.22 0.06
CA GLU A 181 -4.85 -15.36 0.66
C GLU A 181 -3.41 -15.05 1.12
N ALA A 182 -2.87 -13.88 0.81
CA ALA A 182 -1.44 -13.57 0.99
C ALA A 182 -1.17 -12.16 1.53
N ASP A 183 -2.10 -11.62 2.31
CA ASP A 183 -1.97 -10.24 2.82
C ASP A 183 -0.82 -10.10 3.82
N THR A 184 -0.03 -9.05 3.64
CA THR A 184 1.17 -8.75 4.42
C THR A 184 1.12 -7.33 4.98
N ALA A 185 1.21 -7.19 6.31
CA ALA A 185 1.58 -5.92 6.90
C ALA A 185 3.11 -5.77 6.94
N ILE A 186 3.60 -4.58 6.64
CA ILE A 186 5.03 -4.26 6.69
C ILE A 186 5.24 -3.15 7.70
N TRP A 187 5.95 -3.46 8.77
CA TRP A 187 6.20 -2.56 9.90
C TRP A 187 7.65 -2.09 9.95
N LEU A 188 7.86 -0.79 10.04
CA LEU A 188 9.15 -0.16 10.30
C LEU A 188 9.16 0.35 11.74
N PRO A 189 9.71 -0.42 12.70
CA PRO A 189 9.54 -0.15 14.13
C PRO A 189 10.19 1.16 14.58
N LYS A 190 11.39 1.48 14.09
CA LYS A 190 12.12 2.71 14.44
C LYS A 190 11.37 3.95 13.93
N GLU A 191 10.85 3.88 12.72
CA GLU A 191 10.14 4.98 12.07
C GLU A 191 8.68 5.06 12.49
N ARG A 192 8.13 4.00 13.06
CA ARG A 192 6.72 3.86 13.40
C ARG A 192 5.79 4.07 12.19
N VAL A 193 6.21 3.50 11.04
CA VAL A 193 5.46 3.50 9.79
C VAL A 193 4.95 2.10 9.49
N LEU A 194 3.67 1.99 9.20
CA LEU A 194 3.00 0.73 8.89
C LEU A 194 2.37 0.78 7.50
N PHE A 195 2.64 -0.21 6.68
CA PHE A 195 1.95 -0.50 5.44
C PHE A 195 0.99 -1.66 5.72
N SER A 196 -0.32 -1.44 5.55
CA SER A 196 -1.35 -2.31 6.14
C SER A 196 -2.07 -3.19 5.12
N ALA A 197 -1.58 -3.29 3.89
CA ALA A 197 -2.32 -3.92 2.80
C ALA A 197 -3.74 -3.35 2.68
N SER A 198 -4.67 -4.10 2.09
CA SER A 198 -6.08 -3.72 2.02
C SER A 198 -6.91 -4.25 3.20
N ALA A 199 -6.27 -4.51 4.36
CA ALA A 199 -6.99 -4.81 5.61
C ALA A 199 -7.92 -3.67 6.02
N ALA A 200 -7.53 -2.43 5.71
CA ALA A 200 -8.36 -1.25 5.79
C ALA A 200 -8.21 -0.42 4.52
N VAL A 201 -9.32 0.14 4.06
CA VAL A 201 -9.39 1.03 2.89
C VAL A 201 -10.10 2.32 3.28
N VAL A 202 -9.73 3.44 2.67
CA VAL A 202 -10.21 4.76 3.08
C VAL A 202 -11.31 5.25 2.15
N ASN A 203 -12.42 5.73 2.73
CA ASN A 203 -13.58 6.31 2.01
C ASN A 203 -14.19 5.39 0.96
N GLN A 204 -14.12 4.08 1.15
CA GLN A 204 -14.77 3.09 0.27
C GLN A 204 -15.15 1.83 1.07
N TYR A 205 -16.13 1.09 0.54
CA TYR A 205 -16.45 -0.24 1.06
C TYR A 205 -15.37 -1.23 0.61
N ASN A 206 -14.83 -2.02 1.55
CA ASN A 206 -13.87 -3.06 1.19
C ASN A 206 -14.57 -4.23 0.49
N ILE A 207 -13.86 -4.93 -0.40
CA ILE A 207 -14.37 -6.15 -1.01
C ILE A 207 -14.16 -7.32 -0.05
N LEU A 208 -15.25 -7.96 0.37
CA LEU A 208 -15.20 -9.16 1.21
C LEU A 208 -15.39 -10.39 0.33
N ARG A 209 -14.28 -11.08 0.04
CA ARG A 209 -14.23 -12.33 -0.71
C ARG A 209 -14.64 -13.50 0.18
N PRO A 210 -15.00 -14.68 -0.36
CA PRO A 210 -15.46 -15.83 0.45
C PRO A 210 -14.50 -16.26 1.55
N ILE A 211 -13.19 -16.08 1.37
CA ILE A 211 -12.16 -16.43 2.35
C ILE A 211 -11.99 -15.39 3.46
N VAL A 212 -12.56 -14.18 3.28
CA VAL A 212 -12.39 -13.05 4.20
C VAL A 212 -13.53 -13.03 5.20
N THR A 213 -13.21 -12.93 6.48
CA THR A 213 -14.19 -12.77 7.55
C THR A 213 -14.02 -11.46 8.31
N ILE A 214 -15.11 -10.85 8.75
CA ILE A 214 -15.04 -9.63 9.56
C ILE A 214 -14.25 -9.86 10.86
N PRO A 215 -14.39 -10.97 11.59
CA PRO A 215 -13.57 -11.24 12.77
C PRO A 215 -12.07 -11.26 12.50
N ASP A 216 -11.62 -11.84 11.37
CA ASP A 216 -10.20 -11.87 11.01
C ASP A 216 -9.68 -10.46 10.68
N ILE A 217 -10.47 -9.64 9.96
CA ILE A 217 -10.16 -8.22 9.72
C ILE A 217 -9.99 -7.50 11.06
N LEU A 218 -10.97 -7.59 11.96
CA LEU A 218 -10.92 -6.90 13.26
C LEU A 218 -9.73 -7.35 14.11
N ALA A 219 -9.38 -8.64 14.07
CA ALA A 219 -8.20 -9.17 14.76
C ALA A 219 -6.89 -8.60 14.19
N ALA A 220 -6.78 -8.50 12.86
CA ALA A 220 -5.63 -7.90 12.19
C ALA A 220 -5.51 -6.39 12.52
N LEU A 221 -6.63 -5.64 12.48
CA LEU A 221 -6.63 -4.22 12.85
C LEU A 221 -6.19 -4.03 14.31
N LYS A 222 -6.68 -4.87 15.23
CA LYS A 222 -6.26 -4.83 16.64
C LYS A 222 -4.76 -5.10 16.80
N MET A 223 -4.23 -6.09 16.11
CA MET A 223 -2.81 -6.42 16.12
C MET A 223 -1.98 -5.24 15.60
N MET A 224 -2.35 -4.67 14.46
CA MET A 224 -1.64 -3.55 13.84
C MET A 224 -1.72 -2.27 14.69
N LYS A 225 -2.84 -1.99 15.35
CA LYS A 225 -2.97 -0.90 16.35
C LYS A 225 -2.02 -1.09 17.54
N GLY A 226 -1.83 -2.35 17.97
CA GLY A 226 -0.90 -2.69 19.06
C GLY A 226 0.56 -2.37 18.76
N LEU A 227 0.96 -2.23 17.49
CA LEU A 227 2.28 -1.76 17.08
C LEU A 227 2.47 -0.24 17.34
N ASN A 228 1.39 0.49 17.61
CA ASN A 228 1.38 1.94 17.84
C ASN A 228 2.03 2.74 16.69
N PRO A 229 1.58 2.56 15.44
CA PRO A 229 2.12 3.30 14.30
C PRO A 229 1.78 4.78 14.39
N GLU A 230 2.71 5.62 13.96
CA GLU A 230 2.49 7.06 13.78
C GLU A 230 1.87 7.35 12.42
N PHE A 231 2.28 6.58 11.40
CA PHE A 231 1.73 6.66 10.05
C PHE A 231 1.28 5.27 9.57
N VAL A 232 0.13 5.26 8.90
CA VAL A 232 -0.44 4.09 8.25
C VAL A 232 -0.65 4.38 6.77
N MET A 233 -0.06 3.55 5.93
CA MET A 233 -0.36 3.50 4.50
C MET A 233 -1.29 2.32 4.23
N PRO A 234 -2.57 2.56 3.89
CA PRO A 234 -3.48 1.52 3.43
C PRO A 234 -3.15 1.10 2.00
N GLY A 235 -3.63 -0.05 1.58
CA GLY A 235 -3.50 -0.48 0.17
C GLY A 235 -4.13 0.53 -0.80
N HIS A 236 -5.24 1.14 -0.41
CA HIS A 236 -5.98 2.12 -1.22
C HIS A 236 -6.44 3.32 -0.39
N GLY A 237 -6.51 4.47 -1.05
CA GLY A 237 -7.00 5.72 -0.46
C GLY A 237 -5.90 6.51 0.27
N THR A 238 -6.30 7.58 0.92
CA THR A 238 -5.35 8.54 1.52
C THR A 238 -4.66 7.95 2.75
N PRO A 239 -3.32 7.93 2.80
CA PRO A 239 -2.58 7.55 3.99
C PRO A 239 -2.91 8.43 5.20
N GLY A 240 -2.77 7.89 6.42
CA GLY A 240 -3.15 8.59 7.64
C GLY A 240 -2.50 8.01 8.90
N THR A 241 -3.30 7.86 9.94
CA THR A 241 -2.91 7.33 11.25
C THR A 241 -3.75 6.10 11.60
N VAL A 242 -3.65 5.58 12.80
CA VAL A 242 -4.52 4.50 13.34
C VAL A 242 -6.01 4.81 13.22
N LYS A 243 -6.39 6.07 12.99
CA LYS A 243 -7.78 6.45 12.73
C LYS A 243 -8.40 5.69 11.56
N ILE A 244 -7.61 5.31 10.56
CA ILE A 244 -8.07 4.46 9.43
C ILE A 244 -8.62 3.13 9.97
N PHE A 245 -7.95 2.54 10.94
CA PHE A 245 -8.40 1.28 11.57
C PHE A 245 -9.64 1.48 12.43
N GLU A 246 -9.68 2.57 13.21
CA GLU A 246 -10.83 2.92 14.05
C GLU A 246 -12.10 3.18 13.22
N ASP A 247 -11.94 3.84 12.07
CA ASP A 247 -13.08 4.10 11.16
C ASP A 247 -13.57 2.78 10.53
N THR A 248 -12.67 1.85 10.20
CA THR A 248 -13.01 0.51 9.68
C THR A 248 -13.67 -0.35 10.75
N GLU A 249 -13.15 -0.36 11.98
CA GLU A 249 -13.75 -1.06 13.13
C GLU A 249 -15.17 -0.56 13.41
N ARG A 250 -15.35 0.77 13.40
CA ARG A 250 -16.68 1.38 13.60
C ARG A 250 -17.66 0.99 12.51
N TYR A 251 -17.23 0.99 11.25
CA TYR A 251 -18.07 0.54 10.14
C TYR A 251 -18.57 -0.89 10.35
N TYR A 252 -17.65 -1.84 10.60
CA TYR A 252 -18.04 -3.24 10.79
C TYR A 252 -18.88 -3.45 12.06
N GLY A 253 -18.61 -2.73 13.15
CA GLY A 253 -19.40 -2.76 14.36
C GLY A 253 -20.86 -2.35 14.10
N LEU A 254 -21.06 -1.19 13.48
CA LEU A 254 -22.39 -0.71 13.10
C LEU A 254 -23.11 -1.63 12.11
N LEU A 255 -22.39 -2.19 11.15
CA LEU A 255 -22.95 -3.12 10.19
C LEU A 255 -23.48 -4.39 10.88
N ILE A 256 -22.68 -5.01 11.75
CA ILE A 256 -23.05 -6.21 12.50
C ILE A 256 -24.26 -5.91 13.40
N ASP A 257 -24.27 -4.78 14.09
CA ASP A 257 -25.37 -4.40 14.98
C ASP A 257 -26.69 -4.22 14.22
N ARG A 258 -26.66 -3.53 13.07
CA ARG A 258 -27.86 -3.33 12.23
C ARG A 258 -28.36 -4.62 11.62
N VAL A 259 -27.45 -5.44 11.07
CA VAL A 259 -27.80 -6.77 10.53
C VAL A 259 -28.41 -7.62 11.64
N GLY A 260 -27.80 -7.66 12.83
CA GLY A 260 -28.31 -8.44 13.96
C GLY A 260 -29.67 -7.95 14.48
N LYS A 261 -29.93 -6.63 14.43
CA LYS A 261 -31.26 -6.10 14.76
C LYS A 261 -32.34 -6.59 13.78
N MET A 262 -32.06 -6.45 12.46
CA MET A 262 -33.02 -6.86 11.42
C MET A 262 -33.23 -8.38 11.41
N GLU A 263 -32.22 -9.17 11.71
CA GLU A 263 -32.34 -10.63 11.85
C GLU A 263 -33.25 -11.02 13.02
N ARG A 264 -33.11 -10.37 14.19
CA ARG A 264 -33.99 -10.59 15.35
C ARG A 264 -35.44 -10.14 15.09
N GLU A 265 -35.66 -9.21 14.17
CA GLU A 265 -37.00 -8.81 13.68
C GLU A 265 -37.57 -9.82 12.67
N GLY A 266 -36.87 -10.92 12.39
CA GLY A 266 -37.29 -12.00 11.50
C GLY A 266 -37.01 -11.77 10.01
N LYS A 267 -36.21 -10.77 9.63
CA LYS A 267 -35.91 -10.50 8.25
C LYS A 267 -34.86 -11.52 7.68
N SER A 268 -35.15 -11.98 6.48
CA SER A 268 -34.23 -12.80 5.70
C SER A 268 -33.01 -12.00 5.24
N LEU A 269 -31.91 -12.69 4.85
CA LEU A 269 -30.73 -12.05 4.31
C LEU A 269 -31.05 -11.17 3.09
N ASP A 270 -31.94 -11.62 2.21
CA ASP A 270 -32.33 -10.87 1.00
C ASP A 270 -33.10 -9.57 1.35
N GLU A 271 -33.99 -9.62 2.34
CA GLU A 271 -34.67 -8.43 2.84
C GLU A 271 -33.67 -7.46 3.48
N ILE A 272 -32.73 -7.97 4.27
CA ILE A 272 -31.67 -7.16 4.89
C ILE A 272 -30.82 -6.48 3.80
N LYS A 273 -30.37 -7.22 2.77
CA LYS A 273 -29.61 -6.65 1.64
C LYS A 273 -30.38 -5.52 0.92
N LYS A 274 -31.69 -5.64 0.82
CA LYS A 274 -32.56 -4.66 0.16
C LYS A 274 -32.83 -3.42 1.01
N GLU A 275 -32.99 -3.59 2.31
CA GLU A 275 -33.54 -2.55 3.20
C GLU A 275 -32.48 -1.87 4.06
N LEU A 276 -31.37 -2.55 4.39
CA LEU A 276 -30.34 -1.97 5.25
C LEU A 276 -29.74 -0.71 4.62
N ARG A 277 -29.61 0.33 5.44
CA ARG A 277 -28.99 1.59 5.07
C ARG A 277 -27.90 1.96 6.07
N MET A 278 -26.82 2.57 5.55
CA MET A 278 -25.67 3.03 6.33
C MET A 278 -25.39 4.51 5.97
N PRO A 279 -26.32 5.44 6.34
CA PRO A 279 -26.22 6.84 5.89
C PRO A 279 -24.90 7.53 6.30
N GLU A 280 -24.27 7.08 7.39
CA GLU A 280 -22.96 7.58 7.84
C GLU A 280 -21.84 7.34 6.82
N TYR A 281 -22.05 6.39 5.91
CA TYR A 281 -21.10 5.98 4.89
C TYR A 281 -21.59 6.22 3.45
N ASP A 282 -22.63 7.04 3.28
CA ASP A 282 -23.19 7.33 1.94
C ASP A 282 -22.20 8.02 1.00
N SER A 283 -21.21 8.72 1.56
CA SER A 283 -20.12 9.33 0.79
C SER A 283 -19.04 8.33 0.35
N TRP A 284 -19.05 7.09 0.88
CA TRP A 284 -18.06 6.09 0.50
C TRP A 284 -18.32 5.56 -0.91
N ALA A 285 -17.23 5.31 -1.61
CA ALA A 285 -17.24 4.71 -2.95
C ALA A 285 -17.46 3.18 -2.90
N SER A 286 -17.58 2.55 -4.08
CA SER A 286 -17.71 1.10 -4.23
C SER A 286 -18.95 0.53 -3.54
N LYS A 287 -20.10 1.20 -3.72
CA LYS A 287 -21.39 0.80 -3.13
C LYS A 287 -21.90 -0.57 -3.61
N ASP A 288 -21.44 -1.02 -4.76
CA ASP A 288 -21.67 -2.36 -5.30
C ASP A 288 -21.19 -3.48 -4.36
N ARG A 289 -20.27 -3.16 -3.42
CA ARG A 289 -19.74 -4.10 -2.42
C ARG A 289 -20.61 -4.24 -1.16
N ILE A 290 -21.60 -3.39 -0.98
CA ILE A 290 -22.49 -3.41 0.21
C ILE A 290 -23.15 -4.78 0.39
N PRO A 291 -23.72 -5.44 -0.64
CA PRO A 291 -24.35 -6.76 -0.46
C PRO A 291 -23.42 -7.83 0.11
N SER A 292 -22.16 -7.89 -0.33
CA SER A 292 -21.18 -8.84 0.20
C SER A 292 -20.77 -8.53 1.64
N ASN A 293 -20.72 -7.24 2.00
CA ASN A 293 -20.44 -6.82 3.38
C ASN A 293 -21.60 -7.21 4.32
N ILE A 294 -22.85 -7.02 3.89
CA ILE A 294 -24.04 -7.45 4.65
C ILE A 294 -24.04 -8.97 4.85
N GLU A 295 -23.71 -9.73 3.80
CA GLU A 295 -23.63 -11.19 3.90
C GLU A 295 -22.55 -11.64 4.89
N ALA A 296 -21.38 -11.03 4.89
CA ALA A 296 -20.33 -11.32 5.85
C ALA A 296 -20.78 -10.99 7.29
N ALA A 297 -21.44 -9.87 7.50
CA ALA A 297 -22.00 -9.50 8.81
C ALA A 297 -23.10 -10.47 9.25
N TYR A 298 -23.97 -10.92 8.34
CA TYR A 298 -25.02 -11.90 8.63
C TYR A 298 -24.43 -13.25 9.08
N LYS A 299 -23.32 -13.71 8.46
CA LYS A 299 -22.59 -14.90 8.92
C LYS A 299 -22.09 -14.74 10.35
N VAL A 300 -21.57 -13.55 10.72
CA VAL A 300 -21.14 -13.26 12.11
C VAL A 300 -22.31 -13.30 13.09
N VAL A 301 -23.46 -12.76 12.71
CA VAL A 301 -24.67 -12.76 13.55
C VAL A 301 -25.18 -14.19 13.77
N LYS A 302 -25.19 -15.02 12.72
CA LYS A 302 -25.66 -16.42 12.80
C LYS A 302 -24.70 -17.37 13.51
N SER A 303 -23.45 -17.00 13.72
CA SER A 303 -22.45 -17.81 14.42
C SER A 303 -22.44 -17.60 15.94
N LYS A 304 -23.22 -16.66 16.45
CA LYS A 304 -23.44 -16.38 17.89
C LYS A 304 -24.63 -17.15 18.42
#